data_45d6829e91252ace2b0f3af0c6276e2b
#
_entry.id   45d6829e91252ace2b0f3af0c6276e2b
#
_cell.length_a   1.000
_cell.length_b   1.000
_cell.length_c   1.000
_cell.angle_alpha   90.00
_cell.angle_beta   90.00
_cell.angle_gamma   90.00
#
_symmetry.space_group_name_H-M   'P 1'
#
loop_
_entity.id
_entity.type
_entity.pdbx_description
1 polymer ?
#
loop_
_entity_poly.entity_id
_entity_poly.type
_entity_poly.pdbx_seq_one_letter_code
_entity_poly.pdbx_strand_id
1 'polypeptide(L)'
;MEEKLKELSEKIRKDTGIKAVVKALKGTPSDLICKFAYEENISLIVMGTHGVSGLREFFIGSEAFKVVKNATCPVLTIPGNWQKTDFEKVLFPVRLRPGTLDTYFYARPIVEKNNSELFLLGLYDQKKDMVEEEISMSINKVKKQLDNDKVIFKSEISQSKDFPAKTIEMAKRYEADLIILTANLDHDFKAYFVGPFVQQVVNHSRLPVLSIKPT
;
A
#
# COMPACT_ATOMS: atom_id res chain seq x y z
N MET A 1 11.78 -26.28 -11.95
CA MET A 1 11.25 -25.11 -11.20
C MET A 1 12.11 -24.79 -9.98
N GLU A 2 12.41 -25.78 -9.14
CA GLU A 2 13.26 -25.60 -7.93
C GLU A 2 14.68 -25.11 -8.25
N GLU A 3 15.28 -25.58 -9.33
CA GLU A 3 16.62 -25.17 -9.76
C GLU A 3 16.68 -23.65 -10.06
N LYS A 4 15.70 -23.13 -10.82
CA LYS A 4 15.59 -21.69 -11.10
C LYS A 4 15.39 -20.84 -9.82
N LEU A 5 14.65 -21.37 -8.85
CA LEU A 5 14.47 -20.69 -7.57
C LEU A 5 15.76 -20.67 -6.75
N LYS A 6 16.56 -21.74 -6.79
CA LYS A 6 17.89 -21.80 -6.13
C LYS A 6 18.86 -20.80 -6.78
N GLU A 7 18.92 -20.77 -8.12
CA GLU A 7 19.72 -19.79 -8.86
C GLU A 7 19.36 -18.35 -8.49
N LEU A 8 18.05 -18.04 -8.41
CA LEU A 8 17.57 -16.73 -8.00
C LEU A 8 17.99 -16.39 -6.56
N SER A 9 17.85 -17.34 -5.62
CA SER A 9 18.26 -17.17 -4.23
C SER A 9 19.77 -16.89 -4.12
N GLU A 10 20.60 -17.61 -4.88
CA GLU A 10 22.04 -17.39 -4.91
C GLU A 10 22.41 -16.03 -5.51
N LYS A 11 21.72 -15.62 -6.58
CA LYS A 11 21.87 -14.28 -7.16
C LYS A 11 21.56 -13.19 -6.14
N ILE A 12 20.42 -13.27 -5.48
CA ILE A 12 20.03 -12.30 -4.44
C ILE A 12 21.11 -12.24 -3.35
N ARG A 13 21.60 -13.40 -2.90
CA ARG A 13 22.66 -13.45 -1.88
C ARG A 13 23.96 -12.78 -2.35
N LYS A 14 24.34 -12.98 -3.61
CA LYS A 14 25.54 -12.34 -4.18
C LYS A 14 25.39 -10.82 -4.30
N ASP A 15 24.22 -10.38 -4.76
CA ASP A 15 23.99 -8.97 -5.08
C ASP A 15 23.72 -8.11 -3.82
N THR A 16 23.13 -8.71 -2.77
CA THR A 16 22.64 -7.97 -1.59
C THR A 16 23.21 -8.44 -0.25
N GLY A 17 23.86 -9.58 -0.21
CA GLY A 17 24.30 -10.24 1.04
C GLY A 17 23.14 -10.91 1.81
N ILE A 18 21.90 -10.77 1.37
CA ILE A 18 20.71 -11.30 2.06
C ILE A 18 20.49 -12.76 1.69
N LYS A 19 20.24 -13.60 2.71
CA LYS A 19 19.86 -14.99 2.51
C LYS A 19 18.37 -15.08 2.16
N ALA A 20 18.06 -15.38 0.89
CA ALA A 20 16.70 -15.63 0.45
C ALA A 20 16.33 -17.11 0.65
N VAL A 21 15.18 -17.36 1.25
CA VAL A 21 14.58 -18.71 1.37
C VAL A 21 13.58 -18.87 0.22
N VAL A 22 13.69 -20.00 -0.49
CA VAL A 22 12.81 -20.32 -1.61
C VAL A 22 11.86 -21.44 -1.25
N LYS A 23 10.59 -21.31 -1.65
CA LYS A 23 9.56 -22.34 -1.45
C LYS A 23 8.74 -22.48 -2.74
N ALA A 24 8.55 -23.72 -3.18
CA ALA A 24 7.65 -24.07 -4.27
C ALA A 24 6.43 -24.78 -3.67
N LEU A 25 5.26 -24.17 -3.78
CA LEU A 25 4.02 -24.71 -3.21
C LEU A 25 2.99 -24.95 -4.32
N LYS A 26 2.13 -25.95 -4.13
CA LYS A 26 1.04 -26.28 -5.07
C LYS A 26 -0.30 -25.93 -4.45
N GLY A 27 -1.09 -25.09 -5.11
CA GLY A 27 -2.41 -24.66 -4.67
C GLY A 27 -2.79 -23.28 -5.22
N THR A 28 -3.82 -22.67 -4.65
CA THR A 28 -4.25 -21.30 -4.98
C THR A 28 -3.21 -20.29 -4.48
N PRO A 29 -2.59 -19.48 -5.36
CA PRO A 29 -1.49 -18.60 -4.95
C PRO A 29 -1.84 -17.67 -3.79
N SER A 30 -3.00 -16.99 -3.85
CA SER A 30 -3.42 -16.05 -2.79
C SER A 30 -3.57 -16.73 -1.43
N ASP A 31 -4.15 -17.94 -1.40
CA ASP A 31 -4.38 -18.65 -0.14
C ASP A 31 -3.05 -19.09 0.48
N LEU A 32 -2.15 -19.62 -0.36
CA LEU A 32 -0.82 -20.06 0.08
C LEU A 32 0.04 -18.90 0.58
N ILE A 33 0.04 -17.76 -0.13
CA ILE A 33 0.77 -16.56 0.26
C ILE A 33 0.25 -16.04 1.60
N CYS A 34 -1.07 -15.89 1.75
CA CYS A 34 -1.66 -15.38 2.99
C CYS A 34 -1.43 -16.32 4.17
N LYS A 35 -1.60 -17.65 3.96
CA LYS A 35 -1.34 -18.66 4.97
C LYS A 35 0.13 -18.61 5.42
N PHE A 36 1.06 -18.64 4.47
CA PHE A 36 2.49 -18.58 4.76
C PHE A 36 2.86 -17.29 5.50
N ALA A 37 2.32 -16.14 5.07
CA ALA A 37 2.58 -14.86 5.71
C ALA A 37 2.09 -14.84 7.17
N TYR A 38 0.97 -15.46 7.46
CA TYR A 38 0.44 -15.59 8.82
C TYR A 38 1.30 -16.54 9.68
N GLU A 39 1.59 -17.76 9.18
CA GLU A 39 2.33 -18.79 9.92
C GLU A 39 3.77 -18.37 10.24
N GLU A 40 4.43 -17.65 9.35
CA GLU A 40 5.83 -17.22 9.51
C GLU A 40 5.96 -15.77 10.04
N ASN A 41 4.85 -15.14 10.46
CA ASN A 41 4.82 -13.76 10.95
C ASN A 41 5.53 -12.77 10.00
N ILE A 42 5.21 -12.85 8.71
CA ILE A 42 5.81 -11.98 7.68
C ILE A 42 5.41 -10.52 7.91
N SER A 43 6.39 -9.63 7.86
CA SER A 43 6.19 -8.19 8.08
C SER A 43 5.68 -7.45 6.85
N LEU A 44 5.95 -7.96 5.63
CA LEU A 44 5.59 -7.31 4.37
C LEU A 44 5.50 -8.35 3.26
N ILE A 45 4.42 -8.32 2.49
CA ILE A 45 4.32 -9.03 1.21
C ILE A 45 4.62 -8.04 0.09
N VAL A 46 5.53 -8.41 -0.84
CA VAL A 46 5.80 -7.66 -2.07
C VAL A 46 5.42 -8.52 -3.25
N MET A 47 4.57 -8.00 -4.13
CA MET A 47 4.11 -8.75 -5.30
C MET A 47 3.77 -7.86 -6.49
N GLY A 48 3.86 -8.43 -7.69
CA GLY A 48 3.39 -7.75 -8.90
C GLY A 48 1.86 -7.66 -8.95
N THR A 49 1.34 -6.63 -9.62
CA THR A 49 -0.12 -6.47 -9.84
C THR A 49 -0.66 -7.46 -10.87
N HIS A 50 0.18 -8.00 -11.75
CA HIS A 50 -0.19 -8.91 -12.82
C HIS A 50 0.64 -10.19 -12.79
N GLY A 51 0.02 -11.32 -13.14
CA GLY A 51 0.74 -12.56 -13.40
C GLY A 51 1.29 -12.61 -14.84
N VAL A 52 1.89 -13.75 -15.21
CA VAL A 52 2.57 -14.00 -16.51
C VAL A 52 1.65 -13.81 -17.73
N SER A 53 0.33 -13.77 -17.55
CA SER A 53 -0.66 -13.66 -18.62
C SER A 53 -0.93 -12.26 -19.13
N GLY A 54 -0.40 -11.21 -18.50
CA GLY A 54 -0.25 -9.83 -18.98
C GLY A 54 -1.40 -9.13 -19.75
N LEU A 55 -2.60 -9.69 -19.75
CA LEU A 55 -3.64 -9.38 -20.75
C LEU A 55 -4.43 -8.07 -20.54
N ARG A 56 -4.22 -7.32 -19.45
CA ARG A 56 -4.82 -5.98 -19.28
C ARG A 56 -3.90 -5.11 -18.42
N GLU A 57 -3.27 -4.15 -19.00
CA GLU A 57 -2.28 -3.24 -18.38
C GLU A 57 -2.81 -2.36 -17.23
N PHE A 58 -4.11 -2.41 -16.90
CA PHE A 58 -4.77 -1.45 -16.01
C PHE A 58 -5.59 -2.07 -14.87
N PHE A 59 -5.49 -3.37 -14.62
CA PHE A 59 -6.24 -4.00 -13.53
C PHE A 59 -5.34 -4.92 -12.70
N ILE A 60 -5.44 -4.81 -11.38
CA ILE A 60 -4.80 -5.79 -10.49
C ILE A 60 -5.35 -7.18 -10.79
N GLY A 61 -4.48 -8.18 -10.92
CA GLY A 61 -4.88 -9.57 -11.06
C GLY A 61 -5.71 -10.06 -9.86
N SER A 62 -6.66 -10.97 -10.13
CA SER A 62 -7.55 -11.49 -9.09
C SER A 62 -6.79 -12.06 -7.88
N GLU A 63 -5.66 -12.74 -8.10
CA GLU A 63 -4.84 -13.30 -7.02
C GLU A 63 -4.15 -12.22 -6.20
N ALA A 64 -3.58 -11.20 -6.83
CA ALA A 64 -2.97 -10.08 -6.13
C ALA A 64 -4.00 -9.31 -5.29
N PHE A 65 -5.21 -9.08 -5.83
CA PHE A 65 -6.28 -8.45 -5.07
C PHE A 65 -6.75 -9.30 -3.89
N LYS A 66 -6.85 -10.62 -4.04
CA LYS A 66 -7.16 -11.53 -2.92
C LYS A 66 -6.09 -11.46 -1.82
N VAL A 67 -4.81 -11.36 -2.18
CA VAL A 67 -3.74 -11.16 -1.20
C VAL A 67 -3.91 -9.83 -0.47
N VAL A 68 -4.11 -8.71 -1.18
CA VAL A 68 -4.40 -7.41 -0.55
C VAL A 68 -5.60 -7.48 0.40
N LYS A 69 -6.63 -8.23 0.00
CA LYS A 69 -7.84 -8.42 0.82
C LYS A 69 -7.61 -9.28 2.06
N ASN A 70 -6.81 -10.35 1.97
CA ASN A 70 -6.80 -11.41 2.98
C ASN A 70 -5.52 -11.43 3.85
N ALA A 71 -4.42 -10.81 3.39
CA ALA A 71 -3.17 -10.79 4.14
C ALA A 71 -3.33 -10.12 5.51
N THR A 72 -2.62 -10.62 6.50
CA THR A 72 -2.56 -10.09 7.87
C THR A 72 -1.45 -9.05 8.07
N CYS A 73 -0.57 -8.91 7.10
CA CYS A 73 0.51 -7.92 7.08
C CYS A 73 0.34 -6.94 5.91
N PRO A 74 1.07 -5.82 5.89
CA PRO A 74 1.11 -4.90 4.76
C PRO A 74 1.43 -5.60 3.44
N VAL A 75 0.80 -5.14 2.36
CA VAL A 75 1.00 -5.65 1.00
C VAL A 75 1.44 -4.51 0.08
N LEU A 76 2.65 -4.60 -0.46
CA LEU A 76 3.17 -3.71 -1.48
C LEU A 76 2.94 -4.32 -2.86
N THR A 77 2.06 -3.72 -3.63
CA THR A 77 1.80 -4.11 -5.02
C THR A 77 2.62 -3.25 -5.96
N ILE A 78 3.35 -3.87 -6.89
CA ILE A 78 4.25 -3.22 -7.85
C ILE A 78 3.70 -3.40 -9.26
N PRO A 79 3.44 -2.32 -10.03
CA PRO A 79 3.10 -2.42 -11.45
C PRO A 79 4.23 -3.03 -12.28
N GLY A 80 3.89 -3.84 -13.29
CA GLY A 80 4.90 -4.59 -14.07
C GLY A 80 5.90 -3.73 -14.85
N ASN A 81 5.56 -2.46 -15.14
CA ASN A 81 6.41 -1.50 -15.83
C ASN A 81 7.17 -0.55 -14.88
N TRP A 82 7.07 -0.77 -13.56
CA TRP A 82 7.79 0.05 -12.58
C TRP A 82 9.28 -0.28 -12.57
N GLN A 83 10.13 0.76 -12.63
CA GLN A 83 11.58 0.62 -12.74
C GLN A 83 12.36 1.20 -11.55
N LYS A 84 11.75 2.12 -10.78
CA LYS A 84 12.43 2.72 -9.64
C LYS A 84 12.51 1.74 -8.47
N THR A 85 13.60 1.83 -7.70
CA THR A 85 13.85 1.03 -6.49
C THR A 85 13.60 1.82 -5.21
N ASP A 86 13.57 3.15 -5.32
CA ASP A 86 13.45 4.07 -4.21
C ASP A 86 12.07 4.76 -4.21
N PHE A 87 11.61 5.14 -3.02
CA PHE A 87 10.35 5.84 -2.80
C PHE A 87 10.62 7.20 -2.14
N GLU A 88 11.08 8.17 -2.94
CA GLU A 88 11.44 9.50 -2.44
C GLU A 88 10.22 10.36 -2.12
N LYS A 89 9.15 10.25 -2.92
CA LYS A 89 7.91 11.02 -2.78
C LYS A 89 6.74 10.09 -2.54
N VAL A 90 6.15 10.15 -1.37
CA VAL A 90 5.10 9.23 -0.94
C VAL A 90 3.79 9.97 -0.72
N LEU A 91 2.72 9.58 -1.41
CA LEU A 91 1.38 10.10 -1.16
C LEU A 91 0.67 9.25 -0.10
N PHE A 92 0.14 9.91 0.93
CA PHE A 92 -0.65 9.27 1.98
C PHE A 92 -2.03 9.92 2.10
N PRO A 93 -3.07 9.37 1.46
CA PRO A 93 -4.45 9.81 1.62
C PRO A 93 -4.96 9.56 3.04
N VAL A 94 -5.44 10.60 3.67
CA VAL A 94 -6.07 10.60 5.00
C VAL A 94 -7.57 10.79 4.83
N ARG A 95 -8.36 9.84 5.31
CA ARG A 95 -9.81 9.86 5.27
C ARG A 95 -10.37 9.74 6.68
N LEU A 96 -11.64 10.06 6.90
CA LEU A 96 -12.33 9.83 8.17
C LEU A 96 -12.55 8.32 8.40
N ARG A 97 -11.47 7.64 8.70
CA ARG A 97 -11.46 6.21 9.04
C ARG A 97 -10.47 5.98 10.18
N PRO A 98 -10.73 5.06 11.10
CA PRO A 98 -9.78 4.72 12.15
C PRO A 98 -8.49 4.13 11.56
N GLY A 99 -7.41 4.16 12.32
CA GLY A 99 -6.16 3.50 11.97
C GLY A 99 -5.21 4.28 11.05
N THR A 100 -5.46 5.57 10.79
CA THR A 100 -4.55 6.38 9.96
C THR A 100 -3.14 6.47 10.56
N LEU A 101 -3.03 6.68 11.86
CA LEU A 101 -1.73 6.75 12.54
C LEU A 101 -1.04 5.39 12.56
N ASP A 102 -1.79 4.31 12.81
CA ASP A 102 -1.26 2.94 12.78
C ASP A 102 -0.75 2.59 11.38
N THR A 103 -1.46 3.03 10.34
CA THR A 103 -1.01 2.90 8.94
C THR A 103 0.37 3.54 8.76
N TYR A 104 0.59 4.74 9.30
CA TYR A 104 1.90 5.37 9.23
C TYR A 104 2.98 4.54 9.95
N PHE A 105 2.70 3.99 11.15
CA PHE A 105 3.68 3.17 11.87
C PHE A 105 4.11 1.93 11.08
N TYR A 106 3.21 1.29 10.37
CA TYR A 106 3.57 0.17 9.48
C TYR A 106 4.36 0.62 8.24
N ALA A 107 4.10 1.82 7.73
CA ALA A 107 4.81 2.37 6.57
C ALA A 107 6.18 2.98 6.93
N ARG A 108 6.36 3.38 8.18
CA ARG A 108 7.53 4.10 8.69
C ARG A 108 8.88 3.50 8.28
N PRO A 109 9.12 2.17 8.36
CA PRO A 109 10.41 1.61 7.95
C PRO A 109 10.74 1.86 6.48
N ILE A 110 9.74 1.91 5.60
CA ILE A 110 9.92 2.23 4.17
C ILE A 110 10.23 3.71 4.02
N VAL A 111 9.47 4.58 4.70
CA VAL A 111 9.63 6.03 4.68
C VAL A 111 11.02 6.45 5.16
N GLU A 112 11.45 5.94 6.33
CA GLU A 112 12.75 6.24 6.91
C GLU A 112 13.91 5.73 6.04
N LYS A 113 13.82 4.51 5.54
CA LYS A 113 14.89 3.91 4.73
C LYS A 113 15.12 4.66 3.42
N ASN A 114 14.07 5.24 2.85
CA ASN A 114 14.14 5.98 1.58
C ASN A 114 14.31 7.49 1.77
N ASN A 115 14.35 8.00 3.02
CA ASN A 115 14.31 9.44 3.32
C ASN A 115 13.15 10.14 2.60
N SER A 116 11.99 9.51 2.59
CA SER A 116 10.85 9.95 1.79
C SER A 116 10.28 11.28 2.27
N GLU A 117 9.88 12.14 1.32
CA GLU A 117 8.96 13.26 1.59
C GLU A 117 7.51 12.75 1.54
N LEU A 118 6.72 12.95 2.60
CA LEU A 118 5.31 12.55 2.65
C LEU A 118 4.38 13.69 2.24
N PHE A 119 3.44 13.37 1.35
CA PHE A 119 2.29 14.23 1.04
C PHE A 119 1.04 13.68 1.72
N LEU A 120 0.60 14.34 2.79
CA LEU A 120 -0.66 14.01 3.46
C LEU A 120 -1.81 14.64 2.70
N LEU A 121 -2.65 13.84 2.08
CA LEU A 121 -3.83 14.29 1.34
C LEU A 121 -5.10 14.01 2.15
N GLY A 122 -5.64 15.03 2.81
CA GLY A 122 -6.95 14.94 3.45
C GLY A 122 -8.07 14.90 2.40
N LEU A 123 -8.94 13.90 2.49
CA LEU A 123 -10.07 13.72 1.57
C LEU A 123 -11.40 13.73 2.30
N TYR A 124 -12.32 14.59 1.88
CA TYR A 124 -13.68 14.66 2.41
C TYR A 124 -14.74 14.90 1.32
N ASP A 125 -16.00 14.56 1.62
CA ASP A 125 -17.17 14.80 0.77
C ASP A 125 -18.11 15.81 1.46
N GLN A 126 -18.72 16.70 0.71
CA GLN A 126 -19.55 17.84 1.15
C GLN A 126 -20.76 17.49 2.02
N LYS A 127 -21.08 16.22 2.18
CA LYS A 127 -22.38 15.81 2.75
C LYS A 127 -22.56 16.04 4.26
N LYS A 128 -21.54 16.50 5.00
CA LYS A 128 -21.62 16.72 6.45
C LYS A 128 -20.82 17.93 6.87
N ASP A 129 -21.47 18.86 7.58
CA ASP A 129 -20.80 19.90 8.34
C ASP A 129 -19.81 19.26 9.34
N MET A 130 -18.68 19.90 9.62
CA MET A 130 -17.58 19.46 10.50
C MET A 130 -16.62 18.38 9.95
N VAL A 131 -16.83 17.83 8.75
CA VAL A 131 -15.96 16.77 8.20
C VAL A 131 -14.54 17.27 7.90
N GLU A 132 -14.40 18.52 7.47
CA GLU A 132 -13.08 19.12 7.19
C GLU A 132 -12.25 19.29 8.46
N GLU A 133 -12.88 19.69 9.57
CA GLU A 133 -12.21 19.83 10.87
C GLU A 133 -11.72 18.46 11.39
N GLU A 134 -12.55 17.43 11.26
CA GLU A 134 -12.19 16.06 11.67
C GLU A 134 -11.03 15.51 10.84
N ILE A 135 -11.00 15.75 9.52
CA ILE A 135 -9.87 15.43 8.65
C ILE A 135 -8.62 16.20 9.08
N SER A 136 -8.75 17.50 9.35
CA SER A 136 -7.65 18.33 9.82
C SER A 136 -7.07 17.80 11.13
N MET A 137 -7.91 17.41 12.08
CA MET A 137 -7.46 16.78 13.32
C MET A 137 -6.73 15.45 13.08
N SER A 138 -7.21 14.63 12.15
CA SER A 138 -6.55 13.36 11.78
C SER A 138 -5.18 13.62 11.14
N ILE A 139 -5.09 14.59 10.24
CA ILE A 139 -3.82 15.00 9.62
C ILE A 139 -2.86 15.54 10.70
N ASN A 140 -3.33 16.37 11.63
CA ASN A 140 -2.48 16.94 12.67
C ASN A 140 -1.89 15.89 13.62
N LYS A 141 -2.61 14.80 13.88
CA LYS A 141 -2.05 13.66 14.63
C LYS A 141 -0.88 13.01 13.88
N VAL A 142 -1.03 12.81 12.57
CA VAL A 142 0.05 12.25 11.75
C VAL A 142 1.22 13.22 11.64
N LYS A 143 0.97 14.51 11.39
CA LYS A 143 2.02 15.55 11.34
C LYS A 143 2.88 15.56 12.61
N LYS A 144 2.23 15.56 13.78
CA LYS A 144 2.95 15.51 15.06
C LYS A 144 3.89 14.31 15.16
N GLN A 145 3.49 13.16 14.62
CA GLN A 145 4.35 11.98 14.61
C GLN A 145 5.49 12.13 13.60
N LEU A 146 5.20 12.69 12.40
CA LEU A 146 6.22 12.96 11.38
C LEU A 146 7.30 13.93 11.87
N ASP A 147 6.89 14.98 12.60
CA ASP A 147 7.82 15.93 13.25
C ASP A 147 8.72 15.22 14.26
N ASN A 148 8.16 14.33 15.10
CA ASN A 148 8.93 13.53 16.06
C ASN A 148 9.94 12.62 15.35
N ASP A 149 9.56 12.04 14.23
CA ASP A 149 10.39 11.14 13.43
C ASP A 149 11.32 11.90 12.45
N LYS A 150 11.24 13.24 12.41
CA LYS A 150 12.01 14.12 11.51
C LYS A 150 11.78 13.83 10.03
N VAL A 151 10.61 13.35 9.68
CA VAL A 151 10.21 13.10 8.29
C VAL A 151 9.72 14.39 7.66
N ILE A 152 10.22 14.72 6.47
CA ILE A 152 9.77 15.87 5.70
C ILE A 152 8.37 15.58 5.16
N PHE A 153 7.44 16.54 5.35
CA PHE A 153 6.10 16.37 4.83
C PHE A 153 5.47 17.68 4.32
N LYS A 154 4.49 17.51 3.46
CA LYS A 154 3.54 18.54 3.03
C LYS A 154 2.13 18.00 3.27
N SER A 155 1.14 18.90 3.31
CA SER A 155 -0.25 18.47 3.44
C SER A 155 -1.18 19.39 2.67
N GLU A 156 -2.22 18.79 2.12
CA GLU A 156 -3.34 19.48 1.47
C GLU A 156 -4.64 18.79 1.87
N ILE A 157 -5.70 19.56 2.07
CA ILE A 157 -7.05 19.03 2.27
C ILE A 157 -7.84 19.33 1.00
N SER A 158 -8.48 18.33 0.46
CA SER A 158 -9.20 18.42 -0.80
C SER A 158 -10.58 17.78 -0.69
N GLN A 159 -11.56 18.54 -1.11
CA GLN A 159 -12.92 18.07 -1.26
C GLN A 159 -13.06 17.28 -2.55
N SER A 160 -13.68 16.10 -2.47
CA SER A 160 -13.98 15.27 -3.65
C SER A 160 -15.14 14.34 -3.37
N LYS A 161 -15.91 14.02 -4.41
CA LYS A 161 -16.90 12.92 -4.39
C LYS A 161 -16.28 11.59 -4.82
N ASP A 162 -15.16 11.64 -5.54
CA ASP A 162 -14.42 10.48 -6.03
C ASP A 162 -13.01 10.47 -5.42
N PHE A 163 -12.87 9.86 -4.25
CA PHE A 163 -11.60 9.76 -3.53
C PHE A 163 -10.54 8.97 -4.30
N PRO A 164 -10.85 7.83 -4.95
CA PRO A 164 -9.88 7.12 -5.77
C PRO A 164 -9.31 7.97 -6.90
N ALA A 165 -10.16 8.58 -7.71
CA ALA A 165 -9.73 9.43 -8.81
C ALA A 165 -8.90 10.61 -8.32
N LYS A 166 -9.34 11.28 -7.22
CA LYS A 166 -8.59 12.39 -6.60
C LYS A 166 -7.23 11.94 -6.07
N THR A 167 -7.15 10.77 -5.45
CA THR A 167 -5.86 10.21 -5.00
C THR A 167 -4.88 10.03 -6.16
N ILE A 168 -5.35 9.46 -7.28
CA ILE A 168 -4.50 9.23 -8.46
C ILE A 168 -4.09 10.54 -9.13
N GLU A 169 -5.00 11.50 -9.24
CA GLU A 169 -4.72 12.86 -9.73
C GLU A 169 -3.61 13.52 -8.90
N MET A 170 -3.75 13.49 -7.58
CA MET A 170 -2.80 14.12 -6.67
C MET A 170 -1.46 13.39 -6.63
N ALA A 171 -1.45 12.07 -6.73
CA ALA A 171 -0.22 11.29 -6.85
C ALA A 171 0.58 11.70 -8.10
N LYS A 172 -0.10 11.93 -9.22
CA LYS A 172 0.53 12.45 -10.44
C LYS A 172 1.03 13.89 -10.26
N ARG A 173 0.22 14.76 -9.63
CA ARG A 173 0.55 16.18 -9.40
C ARG A 173 1.79 16.34 -8.52
N TYR A 174 1.93 15.52 -7.49
CA TYR A 174 3.08 15.52 -6.58
C TYR A 174 4.24 14.65 -7.08
N GLU A 175 4.11 14.02 -8.25
CA GLU A 175 5.10 13.10 -8.80
C GLU A 175 5.47 12.00 -7.79
N ALA A 176 4.46 11.44 -7.13
CA ALA A 176 4.68 10.41 -6.13
C ALA A 176 5.26 9.13 -6.73
N ASP A 177 6.08 8.45 -5.94
CA ASP A 177 6.68 7.14 -6.27
C ASP A 177 5.94 5.98 -5.60
N LEU A 178 5.20 6.27 -4.53
CA LEU A 178 4.43 5.31 -3.74
C LEU A 178 3.14 5.94 -3.25
N ILE A 179 2.08 5.14 -3.19
CA ILE A 179 0.84 5.50 -2.48
C ILE A 179 0.70 4.59 -1.27
N ILE A 180 0.53 5.15 -0.07
CA ILE A 180 0.20 4.39 1.15
C ILE A 180 -1.30 4.46 1.36
N LEU A 181 -1.96 3.31 1.56
CA LEU A 181 -3.39 3.24 1.80
C LEU A 181 -3.73 2.58 3.12
N THR A 182 -4.61 3.22 3.90
CA THR A 182 -5.31 2.57 4.99
C THR A 182 -6.42 1.68 4.42
N ALA A 183 -6.22 0.37 4.51
CA ALA A 183 -7.13 -0.64 3.99
C ALA A 183 -8.09 -1.11 5.09
N ASN A 184 -9.04 -0.26 5.46
CA ASN A 184 -10.06 -0.62 6.45
C ASN A 184 -11.02 -1.65 5.86
N LEU A 185 -11.42 -2.60 6.70
CA LEU A 185 -12.53 -3.48 6.42
C LEU A 185 -13.83 -2.67 6.63
N ASP A 186 -14.70 -2.63 5.63
CA ASP A 186 -16.02 -2.04 5.81
C ASP A 186 -16.84 -2.93 6.74
N HIS A 187 -17.06 -2.46 7.98
CA HIS A 187 -17.84 -3.19 9.01
C HIS A 187 -19.33 -3.32 8.71
N ASP A 188 -19.85 -2.61 7.71
CA ASP A 188 -21.27 -2.60 7.36
C ASP A 188 -21.75 -3.86 6.61
N PHE A 189 -20.84 -4.70 6.17
CA PHE A 189 -21.16 -5.98 5.53
C PHE A 189 -20.52 -7.14 6.30
N LYS A 190 -21.29 -8.19 6.58
CA LYS A 190 -20.89 -9.44 7.26
C LYS A 190 -19.74 -10.22 6.59
N ALA A 191 -18.98 -9.59 5.71
CA ALA A 191 -17.78 -10.13 5.07
C ALA A 191 -16.66 -9.11 5.17
N TYR A 192 -15.47 -9.55 5.52
CA TYR A 192 -14.22 -8.79 5.52
C TYR A 192 -13.93 -8.23 4.11
N PHE A 193 -14.40 -7.02 3.83
CA PHE A 193 -14.22 -6.39 2.53
C PHE A 193 -13.17 -5.28 2.63
N VAL A 194 -12.08 -5.40 1.86
CA VAL A 194 -11.25 -4.24 1.51
C VAL A 194 -12.14 -3.30 0.71
N GLY A 195 -12.35 -2.10 1.25
CA GLY A 195 -13.34 -1.16 0.70
C GLY A 195 -13.09 -0.79 -0.76
N PRO A 196 -14.12 -0.33 -1.48
CA PRO A 196 -14.03 0.06 -2.89
C PRO A 196 -12.91 1.06 -3.18
N PHE A 197 -12.55 1.89 -2.22
CA PHE A 197 -11.47 2.88 -2.34
C PHE A 197 -10.11 2.21 -2.63
N VAL A 198 -9.70 1.25 -1.81
CA VAL A 198 -8.41 0.56 -1.99
C VAL A 198 -8.40 -0.21 -3.29
N GLN A 199 -9.49 -0.93 -3.58
CA GLN A 199 -9.63 -1.67 -4.84
C GLN A 199 -9.46 -0.76 -6.06
N GLN A 200 -10.12 0.38 -6.08
CA GLN A 200 -10.07 1.31 -7.20
C GLN A 200 -8.70 1.97 -7.34
N VAL A 201 -8.07 2.40 -6.23
CA VAL A 201 -6.72 2.97 -6.30
C VAL A 201 -5.72 1.93 -6.79
N VAL A 202 -5.72 0.71 -6.25
CA VAL A 202 -4.79 -0.35 -6.69
C VAL A 202 -5.05 -0.76 -8.15
N ASN A 203 -6.31 -0.79 -8.59
CA ASN A 203 -6.65 -1.12 -9.98
C ASN A 203 -6.19 -0.07 -10.99
N HIS A 204 -6.24 1.21 -10.62
CA HIS A 204 -5.99 2.30 -11.58
C HIS A 204 -4.65 3.01 -11.37
N SER A 205 -3.92 2.68 -10.29
CA SER A 205 -2.61 3.25 -10.04
C SER A 205 -1.57 2.68 -11.00
N ARG A 206 -0.74 3.56 -11.54
CA ARG A 206 0.50 3.21 -12.26
C ARG A 206 1.72 3.23 -11.34
N LEU A 207 1.52 3.52 -10.07
CA LEU A 207 2.54 3.58 -9.03
C LEU A 207 2.40 2.36 -8.11
N PRO A 208 3.48 1.96 -7.44
CA PRO A 208 3.41 1.06 -6.30
C PRO A 208 2.40 1.53 -5.27
N VAL A 209 1.68 0.58 -4.69
CA VAL A 209 0.69 0.85 -3.65
C VAL A 209 0.96 -0.05 -2.43
N LEU A 210 1.19 0.57 -1.29
CA LEU A 210 1.30 -0.10 0.00
C LEU A 210 -0.06 -0.07 0.71
N SER A 211 -0.71 -1.22 0.74
CA SER A 211 -2.01 -1.40 1.41
C SER A 211 -1.79 -1.95 2.82
N ILE A 212 -2.25 -1.22 3.85
CA ILE A 212 -2.06 -1.55 5.25
C ILE A 212 -3.41 -1.67 5.94
N LYS A 213 -3.64 -2.80 6.60
CA LYS A 213 -4.77 -2.98 7.51
C LYS A 213 -4.31 -2.65 8.93
N PRO A 214 -4.75 -1.54 9.50
CA PRO A 214 -4.49 -1.27 10.91
C PRO A 214 -5.20 -2.32 11.77
N THR A 215 -4.54 -2.78 12.79
CA THR A 215 -5.07 -3.72 13.82
C THR A 215 -5.88 -2.99 14.87
#